data_b5b284c89f2d41569627570ba8058fc8
#
_entry.id   b5b284c89f2d41569627570ba8058fc8
#
_cell.length_a   1.000
_cell.length_b   1.000
_cell.length_c   1.000
_cell.angle_alpha   90.00
_cell.angle_beta   90.00
_cell.angle_gamma   90.00
#
_symmetry.space_group_name_H-M   'P 1'
#
loop_
_entity.id
_entity.type
_entity.pdbx_description
1 polymer ?
#
loop_
_entity_poly.entity_id
_entity_poly.type
_entity_poly.pdbx_seq_one_letter_code
_entity_poly.pdbx_strand_id
1 'polypeptide(L)'
;RLLKHDGRVNGAFGYWRRTGEFVVFGARTVIIATGGACRTWQINTNSWECTGDGHALSYLAGAELIDMEFVQFHPTGMVWPPSVRGILVTEAVRAEGGVLRNSDGVRFMFDNVPPVFAGEYAETEEESDRWLAGDKSARRSPELLTRDEVARAILRQVDAGKASPHGGVFLDVASQRTAADIQMRLPSMYHQFKELAKLDITKEPMEIGPT
;
A
#
# COMPACT_ATOMS: atom_id res chain seq x y z
N ARG A 1 -19.96 5.19 -20.83
CA ARG A 1 -19.66 4.43 -22.06
C ARG A 1 -18.82 5.28 -23.00
N LEU A 2 -17.85 4.67 -23.71
CA LEU A 2 -17.17 5.34 -24.82
C LEU A 2 -18.03 5.31 -26.07
N LEU A 3 -18.05 6.41 -26.81
CA LEU A 3 -18.75 6.54 -28.09
C LEU A 3 -17.77 6.21 -29.22
N LYS A 4 -18.25 5.45 -30.20
CA LYS A 4 -17.46 5.05 -31.36
C LYS A 4 -18.21 5.37 -32.65
N HIS A 5 -17.46 5.81 -33.66
CA HIS A 5 -17.92 5.97 -35.04
C HIS A 5 -16.80 5.51 -35.98
N ASP A 6 -17.12 4.68 -36.94
CA ASP A 6 -16.17 4.10 -37.89
C ASP A 6 -14.93 3.45 -37.23
N GLY A 7 -15.17 2.69 -36.15
CA GLY A 7 -14.10 1.99 -35.42
C GLY A 7 -13.25 2.89 -34.51
N ARG A 8 -13.47 4.20 -34.48
CA ARG A 8 -12.70 5.17 -33.67
C ARG A 8 -13.54 5.70 -32.52
N VAL A 9 -12.90 5.89 -31.36
CA VAL A 9 -13.52 6.61 -30.24
C VAL A 9 -13.61 8.08 -30.60
N ASN A 10 -14.80 8.65 -30.49
CA ASN A 10 -15.10 10.05 -30.79
C ASN A 10 -15.80 10.77 -29.64
N GLY A 11 -15.83 10.18 -28.45
CA GLY A 11 -16.41 10.81 -27.29
C GLY A 11 -16.72 9.84 -26.17
N ALA A 12 -17.42 10.37 -25.19
CA ALA A 12 -17.92 9.62 -24.04
C ALA A 12 -19.37 9.99 -23.72
N PHE A 13 -20.09 9.02 -23.19
CA PHE A 13 -21.45 9.19 -22.67
C PHE A 13 -21.45 8.88 -21.18
N GLY A 14 -22.09 9.72 -20.41
CA GLY A 14 -22.26 9.57 -18.99
C GLY A 14 -23.51 10.26 -18.47
N TYR A 15 -23.63 10.39 -17.17
CA TYR A 15 -24.67 11.18 -16.53
C TYR A 15 -24.06 12.04 -15.40
N TRP A 16 -24.67 13.18 -15.19
CA TRP A 16 -24.29 14.06 -14.13
C TRP A 16 -24.94 13.61 -12.82
N ARG A 17 -24.12 13.11 -11.88
CA ARG A 17 -24.62 12.45 -10.66
C ARG A 17 -25.55 13.30 -9.80
N ARG A 18 -25.36 14.63 -9.79
CA ARG A 18 -26.15 15.54 -8.95
C ARG A 18 -27.57 15.74 -9.47
N THR A 19 -27.77 15.74 -10.78
CA THR A 19 -29.06 16.02 -11.43
C THR A 19 -29.66 14.81 -12.12
N GLY A 20 -28.88 13.78 -12.41
CA GLY A 20 -29.30 12.62 -13.20
C GLY A 20 -29.33 12.88 -14.71
N GLU A 21 -28.91 14.04 -15.16
CA GLU A 21 -28.92 14.40 -16.57
C GLU A 21 -27.89 13.61 -17.37
N PHE A 22 -28.27 13.13 -18.54
CA PHE A 22 -27.37 12.50 -19.46
C PHE A 22 -26.50 13.51 -20.19
N VAL A 23 -25.21 13.20 -20.32
CA VAL A 23 -24.22 14.08 -20.93
C VAL A 23 -23.45 13.32 -22.00
N VAL A 24 -23.33 13.95 -23.17
CA VAL A 24 -22.50 13.49 -24.27
C VAL A 24 -21.31 14.42 -24.44
N PHE A 25 -20.11 13.87 -24.38
CA PHE A 25 -18.87 14.60 -24.64
C PHE A 25 -18.34 14.19 -26.02
N GLY A 26 -18.38 15.11 -26.99
CA GLY A 26 -17.67 14.93 -28.27
C GLY A 26 -16.19 15.25 -28.10
N ALA A 27 -15.32 14.32 -28.44
CA ALA A 27 -13.87 14.49 -28.28
C ALA A 27 -13.09 13.66 -29.28
N ARG A 28 -12.00 14.22 -29.83
CA ARG A 28 -11.09 13.46 -30.71
C ARG A 28 -10.26 12.42 -29.97
N THR A 29 -10.09 12.60 -28.66
CA THR A 29 -9.31 11.72 -27.78
C THR A 29 -10.02 11.66 -26.43
N VAL A 30 -10.07 10.47 -25.84
CA VAL A 30 -10.53 10.22 -24.49
C VAL A 30 -9.41 9.58 -23.69
N ILE A 31 -9.04 10.21 -22.58
CA ILE A 31 -8.03 9.68 -21.65
C ILE A 31 -8.75 8.94 -20.54
N ILE A 32 -8.42 7.67 -20.36
CA ILE A 32 -8.92 6.85 -19.26
C ILE A 32 -7.96 6.99 -18.09
N ALA A 33 -8.42 7.55 -16.99
CA ALA A 33 -7.66 7.77 -15.76
C ALA A 33 -8.52 7.44 -14.52
N THR A 34 -9.22 6.28 -14.58
CA THR A 34 -10.25 5.89 -13.60
C THR A 34 -9.71 5.10 -12.41
N GLY A 35 -8.40 5.00 -12.27
CA GLY A 35 -7.76 4.22 -11.22
C GLY A 35 -7.80 2.71 -11.48
N GLY A 36 -7.59 1.92 -10.43
CA GLY A 36 -7.43 0.48 -10.50
C GLY A 36 -8.74 -0.32 -10.44
N ALA A 37 -8.60 -1.63 -10.21
CA ALA A 37 -9.68 -2.60 -10.16
C ALA A 37 -9.69 -3.45 -8.87
N CYS A 38 -8.90 -3.09 -7.85
CA CYS A 38 -8.68 -3.97 -6.70
C CYS A 38 -9.88 -4.12 -5.77
N ARG A 39 -10.98 -3.36 -5.99
CA ARG A 39 -12.28 -3.64 -5.32
C ARG A 39 -12.94 -4.94 -5.78
N THR A 40 -12.35 -5.65 -6.71
CA THR A 40 -12.67 -7.04 -7.03
C THR A 40 -12.38 -7.98 -5.87
N TRP A 41 -11.38 -7.67 -5.03
CA TRP A 41 -11.02 -8.46 -3.85
C TRP A 41 -11.66 -7.91 -2.57
N GLN A 42 -12.06 -8.82 -1.69
CA GLN A 42 -12.74 -8.47 -0.43
C GLN A 42 -11.85 -7.60 0.48
N ILE A 43 -10.55 -7.95 0.56
CA ILE A 43 -9.58 -7.22 1.37
C ILE A 43 -8.59 -6.56 0.41
N ASN A 44 -8.57 -5.24 0.42
CA ASN A 44 -7.68 -4.44 -0.42
C ASN A 44 -7.59 -3.01 0.12
N THR A 45 -6.53 -2.30 -0.26
CA THR A 45 -6.26 -0.92 0.16
C THR A 45 -6.81 0.16 -0.78
N ASN A 46 -7.52 -0.22 -1.84
CA ASN A 46 -8.06 0.73 -2.81
C ASN A 46 -9.32 1.44 -2.30
N SER A 47 -9.56 2.64 -2.82
CA SER A 47 -10.82 3.35 -2.60
C SER A 47 -12.01 2.61 -3.21
N TRP A 48 -13.21 2.90 -2.72
CA TRP A 48 -14.44 2.21 -3.16
C TRP A 48 -14.77 2.37 -4.64
N GLU A 49 -14.21 3.40 -5.29
CA GLU A 49 -14.41 3.71 -6.70
C GLU A 49 -13.51 2.87 -7.63
N CYS A 50 -12.51 2.17 -7.10
CA CYS A 50 -11.55 1.38 -7.91
C CYS A 50 -12.14 0.03 -8.30
N THR A 51 -13.21 0.03 -9.09
CA THR A 51 -14.01 -1.13 -9.51
C THR A 51 -13.66 -1.65 -10.90
N GLY A 52 -12.67 -1.05 -11.58
CA GLY A 52 -12.22 -1.49 -12.91
C GLY A 52 -13.06 -0.97 -14.08
N ASP A 53 -13.91 0.03 -13.86
CA ASP A 53 -14.78 0.57 -14.90
C ASP A 53 -14.00 1.04 -16.14
N GLY A 54 -12.84 1.67 -15.94
CA GLY A 54 -11.99 2.10 -17.06
C GLY A 54 -11.43 0.95 -17.88
N HIS A 55 -11.07 -0.16 -17.25
CA HIS A 55 -10.64 -1.38 -17.95
C HIS A 55 -11.79 -1.94 -18.80
N ALA A 56 -12.99 -2.05 -18.20
CA ALA A 56 -14.18 -2.52 -18.91
C ALA A 56 -14.56 -1.58 -20.07
N LEU A 57 -14.54 -0.27 -19.87
CA LEU A 57 -14.81 0.72 -20.91
C LEU A 57 -13.83 0.64 -22.07
N SER A 58 -12.54 0.47 -21.78
CA SER A 58 -11.48 0.32 -22.77
C SER A 58 -11.65 -0.97 -23.57
N TYR A 59 -11.85 -2.09 -22.89
CA TYR A 59 -12.11 -3.39 -23.53
C TYR A 59 -13.33 -3.36 -24.45
N LEU A 60 -14.45 -2.82 -23.99
CA LEU A 60 -15.67 -2.67 -24.79
C LEU A 60 -15.50 -1.71 -25.97
N ALA A 61 -14.54 -0.80 -25.90
CA ALA A 61 -14.17 0.06 -27.01
C ALA A 61 -13.25 -0.62 -28.02
N GLY A 62 -12.71 -1.80 -27.70
CA GLY A 62 -11.83 -2.61 -28.55
C GLY A 62 -10.35 -2.43 -28.27
N ALA A 63 -9.99 -1.90 -27.10
CA ALA A 63 -8.62 -1.89 -26.63
C ALA A 63 -8.18 -3.30 -26.21
N GLU A 64 -6.94 -3.64 -26.47
CA GLU A 64 -6.31 -4.85 -25.95
C GLU A 64 -5.97 -4.64 -24.47
N LEU A 65 -6.13 -5.70 -23.66
CA LEU A 65 -5.70 -5.74 -22.28
C LEU A 65 -4.50 -6.68 -22.17
N ILE A 66 -3.45 -6.23 -21.50
CA ILE A 66 -2.21 -6.99 -21.32
C ILE A 66 -1.87 -7.10 -19.85
N ASP A 67 -1.28 -8.22 -19.44
CA ASP A 67 -0.75 -8.47 -18.10
C ASP A 67 -1.81 -8.33 -16.97
N MET A 68 -3.07 -8.64 -17.26
CA MET A 68 -4.18 -8.48 -16.31
C MET A 68 -4.11 -9.41 -15.11
N GLU A 69 -3.26 -10.43 -15.14
CA GLU A 69 -2.95 -11.33 -14.03
C GLU A 69 -2.05 -10.69 -12.96
N PHE A 70 -1.34 -9.60 -13.29
CA PHE A 70 -0.47 -8.95 -12.32
C PHE A 70 -1.23 -8.00 -11.42
N VAL A 71 -1.15 -8.28 -10.12
CA VAL A 71 -1.72 -7.45 -9.06
C VAL A 71 -0.63 -7.01 -8.11
N GLN A 72 -0.50 -5.70 -7.88
CA GLN A 72 0.44 -5.19 -6.89
C GLN A 72 -0.20 -5.23 -5.50
N PHE A 73 0.39 -6.02 -4.61
CA PHE A 73 0.02 -6.01 -3.20
C PHE A 73 0.68 -4.82 -2.49
N HIS A 74 -0.11 -4.09 -1.68
CA HIS A 74 0.46 -3.16 -0.72
C HIS A 74 0.94 -3.95 0.50
N PRO A 75 2.20 -3.82 0.95
CA PRO A 75 2.73 -4.67 2.01
C PRO A 75 2.13 -4.40 3.39
N THR A 76 1.60 -3.19 3.60
CA THR A 76 1.16 -2.74 4.92
C THR A 76 -0.29 -2.28 4.91
N GLY A 77 -1.23 -3.23 4.91
CA GLY A 77 -2.63 -3.00 5.27
C GLY A 77 -2.88 -3.37 6.73
N MET A 78 -3.85 -2.72 7.38
CA MET A 78 -4.28 -3.11 8.73
C MET A 78 -4.88 -4.52 8.70
N VAL A 79 -4.49 -5.39 9.64
CA VAL A 79 -5.08 -6.73 9.77
C VAL A 79 -6.06 -6.84 10.92
N TRP A 80 -5.98 -5.96 11.90
CA TRP A 80 -6.83 -5.93 13.07
C TRP A 80 -7.22 -4.50 13.48
N PRO A 81 -8.43 -4.27 14.03
CA PRO A 81 -9.56 -5.21 14.17
C PRO A 81 -10.22 -5.53 12.81
N PRO A 82 -11.11 -6.56 12.74
CA PRO A 82 -11.75 -6.99 11.48
C PRO A 82 -12.46 -5.88 10.71
N SER A 83 -13.03 -4.91 11.41
CA SER A 83 -13.76 -3.77 10.83
C SER A 83 -12.88 -2.82 10.01
N VAL A 84 -11.55 -2.86 10.20
CA VAL A 84 -10.60 -1.98 9.51
C VAL A 84 -9.60 -2.76 8.65
N ARG A 85 -9.81 -4.07 8.54
CA ARG A 85 -8.92 -4.94 7.76
C ARG A 85 -8.83 -4.48 6.31
N GLY A 86 -7.60 -4.32 5.84
CA GLY A 86 -7.30 -3.82 4.49
C GLY A 86 -7.17 -2.28 4.41
N ILE A 87 -7.43 -1.52 5.48
CA ILE A 87 -7.16 -0.08 5.44
C ILE A 87 -5.65 0.15 5.30
N LEU A 88 -5.30 1.06 4.40
CA LEU A 88 -3.92 1.38 4.06
C LEU A 88 -3.14 1.95 5.24
N VAL A 89 -2.03 1.33 5.59
CA VAL A 89 -0.96 1.93 6.39
C VAL A 89 0.10 2.46 5.42
N THR A 90 0.21 3.77 5.31
CA THR A 90 1.03 4.40 4.28
C THR A 90 2.51 4.04 4.41
N GLU A 91 3.23 4.06 3.28
CA GLU A 91 4.67 3.85 3.23
C GLU A 91 5.45 4.87 4.09
N ALA A 92 4.85 6.04 4.33
CA ALA A 92 5.43 7.07 5.20
C ALA A 92 5.78 6.54 6.59
N VAL A 93 5.01 5.59 7.15
CA VAL A 93 5.33 5.00 8.46
C VAL A 93 6.69 4.30 8.44
N ARG A 94 6.99 3.52 7.38
CA ARG A 94 8.30 2.87 7.20
C ARG A 94 9.41 3.89 6.90
N ALA A 95 9.10 4.91 6.11
CA ALA A 95 10.05 5.99 5.79
C ALA A 95 10.42 6.83 7.02
N GLU A 96 9.49 6.99 7.97
CA GLU A 96 9.71 7.69 9.22
C GLU A 96 10.32 6.79 10.32
N GLY A 97 10.71 5.56 9.99
CA GLY A 97 11.42 4.66 10.87
C GLY A 97 10.61 3.47 11.40
N GLY A 98 9.43 3.23 10.86
CA GLY A 98 8.68 2.03 11.21
C GLY A 98 9.42 0.77 10.79
N VAL A 99 9.78 -0.10 11.75
CA VAL A 99 10.48 -1.36 11.54
C VAL A 99 9.53 -2.55 11.54
N LEU A 100 9.84 -3.55 10.73
CA LEU A 100 9.02 -4.77 10.60
C LEU A 100 9.57 -5.88 11.50
N ARG A 101 8.75 -6.34 12.44
CA ARG A 101 9.09 -7.43 13.37
C ARG A 101 8.10 -8.58 13.27
N ASN A 102 8.62 -9.80 13.37
CA ASN A 102 7.79 -11.00 13.50
C ASN A 102 7.32 -11.24 14.95
N SER A 103 6.62 -12.35 15.21
CA SER A 103 6.14 -12.71 16.56
C SER A 103 7.23 -12.94 17.57
N ASP A 104 8.45 -13.27 17.13
CA ASP A 104 9.62 -13.43 18.00
C ASP A 104 10.30 -12.09 18.32
N GLY A 105 9.78 -10.96 17.80
CA GLY A 105 10.38 -9.65 17.94
C GLY A 105 11.55 -9.37 16.99
N VAL A 106 11.90 -10.31 16.12
CA VAL A 106 13.02 -10.19 15.19
C VAL A 106 12.68 -9.26 14.04
N ARG A 107 13.57 -8.32 13.75
CA ARG A 107 13.51 -7.41 12.58
C ARG A 107 14.04 -8.17 11.36
N PHE A 108 13.12 -8.78 10.61
CA PHE A 108 13.43 -9.81 9.60
C PHE A 108 13.81 -9.26 8.21
N MET A 109 13.70 -7.96 7.97
CA MET A 109 13.94 -7.43 6.62
C MET A 109 15.37 -7.55 6.15
N PHE A 110 16.35 -7.55 7.04
CA PHE A 110 17.79 -7.69 6.69
C PHE A 110 18.10 -9.02 5.99
N ASP A 111 17.46 -10.11 6.40
CA ASP A 111 17.60 -11.45 5.79
C ASP A 111 16.87 -11.58 4.45
N ASN A 112 16.16 -10.54 4.04
CA ASN A 112 15.28 -10.54 2.87
C ASN A 112 15.68 -9.53 1.79
N VAL A 113 16.87 -8.95 1.88
CA VAL A 113 17.40 -8.05 0.84
C VAL A 113 17.90 -8.91 -0.33
N PRO A 114 17.29 -8.77 -1.53
CA PRO A 114 17.79 -9.50 -2.71
C PRO A 114 19.22 -9.09 -3.05
N PRO A 115 20.06 -10.03 -3.56
CA PRO A 115 21.45 -9.74 -3.90
C PRO A 115 21.65 -8.53 -4.84
N VAL A 116 20.68 -8.30 -5.73
CA VAL A 116 20.70 -7.17 -6.67
C VAL A 116 20.64 -5.82 -5.96
N PHE A 117 20.09 -5.77 -4.74
CA PHE A 117 19.95 -4.56 -3.94
C PHE A 117 20.92 -4.48 -2.76
N ALA A 118 21.78 -5.48 -2.55
CA ALA A 118 22.66 -5.57 -1.37
C ALA A 118 23.53 -4.31 -1.15
N GLY A 119 23.95 -3.64 -2.24
CA GLY A 119 24.75 -2.41 -2.13
C GLY A 119 23.96 -1.14 -1.76
N GLU A 120 22.64 -1.16 -1.80
CA GLU A 120 21.79 0.00 -1.63
C GLU A 120 21.12 0.06 -0.23
N TYR A 121 21.02 -1.09 0.43
CA TYR A 121 20.31 -1.23 1.71
C TYR A 121 21.24 -1.64 2.83
N ALA A 122 20.90 -1.20 4.05
CA ALA A 122 21.65 -1.51 5.26
C ALA A 122 21.69 -3.03 5.54
N GLU A 123 22.83 -3.49 6.06
CA GLU A 123 23.04 -4.89 6.44
C GLU A 123 22.78 -5.12 7.92
N THR A 124 22.77 -4.05 8.74
CA THR A 124 22.56 -4.16 10.19
C THR A 124 21.54 -3.14 10.69
N GLU A 125 20.97 -3.42 11.87
CA GLU A 125 20.05 -2.50 12.54
C GLU A 125 20.74 -1.16 12.81
N GLU A 126 21.99 -1.16 13.29
CA GLU A 126 22.74 0.03 13.63
C GLU A 126 22.99 0.93 12.39
N GLU A 127 23.27 0.34 11.23
CA GLU A 127 23.41 1.09 9.99
C GLU A 127 22.09 1.73 9.57
N SER A 128 21.01 0.97 9.64
CA SER A 128 19.66 1.47 9.35
C SER A 128 19.26 2.62 10.28
N ASP A 129 19.57 2.50 11.56
CA ASP A 129 19.28 3.52 12.56
C ASP A 129 20.11 4.80 12.33
N ARG A 130 21.36 4.68 11.90
CA ARG A 130 22.18 5.84 11.47
C ARG A 130 21.58 6.53 10.25
N TRP A 131 21.12 5.76 9.27
CA TRP A 131 20.43 6.33 8.10
C TRP A 131 19.19 7.11 8.52
N LEU A 132 18.38 6.56 9.43
CA LEU A 132 17.19 7.21 9.96
C LEU A 132 17.51 8.51 10.73
N ALA A 133 18.67 8.55 11.38
CA ALA A 133 19.19 9.75 12.06
C ALA A 133 19.76 10.80 11.07
N GLY A 134 19.82 10.49 9.76
CA GLY A 134 20.27 11.41 8.71
C GLY A 134 21.73 11.27 8.31
N ASP A 135 22.40 10.19 8.71
CA ASP A 135 23.76 9.88 8.25
C ASP A 135 23.73 9.51 6.76
N LYS A 136 24.28 10.39 5.92
CA LYS A 136 24.34 10.21 4.46
C LYS A 136 25.32 9.12 4.01
N SER A 137 26.17 8.64 4.88
CA SER A 137 27.10 7.52 4.61
C SER A 137 26.47 6.16 4.87
N ALA A 138 25.38 6.11 5.62
CA ALA A 138 24.63 4.88 5.90
C ALA A 138 23.68 4.53 4.76
N ARG A 139 23.54 3.24 4.49
CA ARG A 139 22.61 2.73 3.48
C ARG A 139 21.18 2.74 3.99
N ARG A 140 20.25 2.79 3.05
CA ARG A 140 18.81 2.87 3.28
C ARG A 140 18.28 1.66 4.06
N SER A 141 17.29 1.90 4.93
CA SER A 141 16.61 0.83 5.67
C SER A 141 15.92 -0.19 4.74
N PRO A 142 16.10 -1.51 4.96
CA PRO A 142 15.50 -2.54 4.10
C PRO A 142 13.97 -2.62 4.19
N GLU A 143 13.33 -2.01 5.17
CA GLU A 143 11.88 -1.81 5.19
C GLU A 143 11.36 -0.95 4.02
N LEU A 144 12.26 -0.26 3.32
CA LEU A 144 11.97 0.57 2.16
C LEU A 144 12.32 -0.11 0.82
N LEU A 145 12.53 -1.41 0.82
CA LEU A 145 12.57 -2.22 -0.39
C LEU A 145 11.26 -2.07 -1.19
N THR A 146 11.26 -2.53 -2.42
CA THR A 146 10.09 -2.51 -3.29
C THR A 146 8.91 -3.24 -2.63
N ARG A 147 7.68 -2.81 -2.93
CA ARG A 147 6.47 -3.31 -2.27
C ARG A 147 6.31 -4.82 -2.34
N ASP A 148 6.68 -5.40 -3.48
CA ASP A 148 6.64 -6.83 -3.72
C ASP A 148 7.65 -7.59 -2.87
N GLU A 149 8.88 -7.07 -2.68
CA GLU A 149 9.88 -7.69 -1.81
C GLU A 149 9.44 -7.65 -0.34
N VAL A 150 8.93 -6.50 0.12
CA VAL A 150 8.41 -6.40 1.48
C VAL A 150 7.21 -7.32 1.69
N ALA A 151 6.27 -7.37 0.74
CA ALA A 151 5.11 -8.27 0.84
C ALA A 151 5.53 -9.74 0.90
N ARG A 152 6.47 -10.17 0.03
CA ARG A 152 7.01 -11.54 0.06
C ARG A 152 7.74 -11.85 1.36
N ALA A 153 8.50 -10.90 1.91
CA ALA A 153 9.19 -11.07 3.19
C ALA A 153 8.19 -11.27 4.34
N ILE A 154 7.12 -10.49 4.38
CA ILE A 154 6.04 -10.65 5.36
C ILE A 154 5.38 -12.02 5.22
N LEU A 155 5.01 -12.44 4.00
CA LEU A 155 4.40 -13.76 3.78
C LEU A 155 5.30 -14.90 4.22
N ARG A 156 6.62 -14.81 3.96
CA ARG A 156 7.58 -15.81 4.46
C ARG A 156 7.56 -15.95 6.00
N GLN A 157 7.37 -14.85 6.73
CA GLN A 157 7.23 -14.92 8.20
C GLN A 157 5.91 -15.59 8.61
N VAL A 158 4.82 -15.26 7.93
CA VAL A 158 3.50 -15.86 8.17
C VAL A 158 3.55 -17.38 7.91
N ASP A 159 4.09 -17.79 6.77
CA ASP A 159 4.23 -19.20 6.38
C ASP A 159 5.17 -19.99 7.31
N ALA A 160 6.18 -19.33 7.88
CA ALA A 160 7.07 -19.92 8.88
C ALA A 160 6.43 -20.01 10.29
N GLY A 161 5.16 -19.66 10.46
CA GLY A 161 4.48 -19.67 11.75
C GLY A 161 4.90 -18.54 12.69
N LYS A 162 5.53 -17.49 12.18
CA LYS A 162 6.00 -16.33 12.93
C LYS A 162 5.09 -15.09 12.73
N ALA A 163 3.82 -15.34 12.47
CA ALA A 163 2.80 -14.32 12.31
C ALA A 163 2.45 -13.66 13.64
N SER A 164 1.95 -12.43 13.57
CA SER A 164 1.23 -11.78 14.67
C SER A 164 -0.07 -12.52 15.00
N PRO A 165 -0.72 -12.29 16.14
CA PRO A 165 -1.93 -13.01 16.56
C PRO A 165 -3.07 -13.01 15.53
N HIS A 166 -3.14 -12.01 14.66
CA HIS A 166 -4.21 -11.87 13.66
C HIS A 166 -3.73 -12.14 12.22
N GLY A 167 -2.56 -12.80 12.06
CA GLY A 167 -2.10 -13.30 10.76
C GLY A 167 -1.30 -12.32 9.91
N GLY A 168 -0.73 -11.29 10.52
CA GLY A 168 0.21 -10.35 9.91
C GLY A 168 1.59 -10.39 10.55
N VAL A 169 2.25 -9.24 10.56
CA VAL A 169 3.49 -8.95 11.30
C VAL A 169 3.33 -7.62 12.04
N PHE A 170 4.28 -7.27 12.87
CA PHE A 170 4.27 -6.02 13.61
C PHE A 170 5.04 -4.92 12.85
N LEU A 171 4.44 -3.75 12.74
CA LEU A 171 5.08 -2.53 12.28
C LEU A 171 5.24 -1.61 13.48
N ASP A 172 6.48 -1.45 13.93
CA ASP A 172 6.84 -0.74 15.16
C ASP A 172 7.53 0.59 14.81
N VAL A 173 6.87 1.70 15.10
CA VAL A 173 7.44 3.04 14.98
C VAL A 173 7.79 3.62 16.35
N ALA A 174 7.18 3.11 17.41
CA ALA A 174 7.39 3.59 18.78
C ALA A 174 8.82 3.34 19.29
N SER A 175 9.47 2.26 18.85
CA SER A 175 10.85 1.97 19.20
C SER A 175 11.87 2.93 18.54
N GLN A 176 11.48 3.62 17.47
CA GLN A 176 12.38 4.43 16.64
C GLN A 176 12.17 5.94 16.79
N ARG A 177 11.02 6.37 17.29
CA ARG A 177 10.63 7.78 17.37
C ARG A 177 9.96 8.12 18.69
N THR A 178 10.11 9.36 19.12
CA THR A 178 9.35 9.88 20.27
C THR A 178 7.87 10.03 19.94
N ALA A 179 7.02 10.01 20.95
CA ALA A 179 5.58 10.22 20.77
C ALA A 179 5.25 11.55 20.07
N ALA A 180 6.00 12.61 20.36
CA ALA A 180 5.86 13.92 19.75
C ALA A 180 6.21 13.88 18.25
N ASP A 181 7.31 13.20 17.89
CA ASP A 181 7.70 13.04 16.48
C ASP A 181 6.65 12.25 15.69
N ILE A 182 6.13 11.15 16.26
CA ILE A 182 5.11 10.33 15.60
C ILE A 182 3.84 11.17 15.34
N GLN A 183 3.36 11.91 16.33
CA GLN A 183 2.18 12.76 16.17
C GLN A 183 2.39 13.88 15.17
N MET A 184 3.59 14.46 15.11
CA MET A 184 3.93 15.54 14.19
C MET A 184 4.13 15.05 12.74
N ARG A 185 4.83 13.92 12.55
CA ARG A 185 5.22 13.42 11.23
C ARG A 185 4.18 12.49 10.60
N LEU A 186 3.41 11.79 11.42
CA LEU A 186 2.41 10.80 11.03
C LEU A 186 1.02 11.11 11.59
N PRO A 187 0.53 12.36 11.54
CA PRO A 187 -0.71 12.76 12.22
C PRO A 187 -1.93 11.96 11.77
N SER A 188 -2.04 11.70 10.47
CA SER A 188 -3.15 10.93 9.90
C SER A 188 -3.13 9.47 10.36
N MET A 189 -1.95 8.83 10.40
CA MET A 189 -1.82 7.45 10.87
C MET A 189 -2.07 7.33 12.37
N TYR A 190 -1.51 8.26 13.17
CA TYR A 190 -1.77 8.32 14.60
C TYR A 190 -3.28 8.41 14.89
N HIS A 191 -3.97 9.34 14.23
CA HIS A 191 -5.40 9.53 14.39
C HIS A 191 -6.19 8.29 13.92
N GLN A 192 -5.86 7.75 12.74
CA GLN A 192 -6.52 6.58 12.16
C GLN A 192 -6.45 5.36 13.09
N PHE A 193 -5.27 5.01 13.59
CA PHE A 193 -5.12 3.87 14.49
C PHE A 193 -5.81 4.11 15.83
N LYS A 194 -5.66 5.30 16.39
CA LYS A 194 -6.31 5.67 17.67
C LYS A 194 -7.83 5.59 17.59
N GLU A 195 -8.43 6.11 16.52
CA GLU A 195 -9.89 6.14 16.38
C GLU A 195 -10.48 4.81 15.90
N LEU A 196 -9.86 4.17 14.92
CA LEU A 196 -10.43 2.99 14.27
C LEU A 196 -10.01 1.68 14.94
N ALA A 197 -8.74 1.56 15.33
CA ALA A 197 -8.20 0.36 15.96
C ALA A 197 -8.10 0.45 17.50
N LYS A 198 -8.32 1.64 18.07
CA LYS A 198 -8.13 1.93 19.51
C LYS A 198 -6.70 1.63 19.97
N LEU A 199 -5.74 1.78 19.08
CA LEU A 199 -4.33 1.50 19.28
C LEU A 199 -3.53 2.80 19.29
N ASP A 200 -2.65 2.96 20.28
CA ASP A 200 -1.74 4.10 20.38
C ASP A 200 -0.37 3.75 19.79
N ILE A 201 -0.16 4.07 18.52
CA ILE A 201 1.07 3.77 17.77
C ILE A 201 2.33 4.46 18.34
N THR A 202 2.18 5.33 19.32
CA THR A 202 3.32 5.92 20.06
C THR A 202 3.82 5.03 21.20
N LYS A 203 3.13 3.92 21.48
CA LYS A 203 3.41 3.02 22.62
C LYS A 203 3.53 1.57 22.20
N GLU A 204 2.81 1.17 21.18
CA GLU A 204 2.68 -0.23 20.78
C GLU A 204 2.69 -0.37 19.25
N PRO A 205 3.18 -1.52 18.73
CA PRO A 205 3.26 -1.75 17.29
C PRO A 205 1.90 -2.01 16.66
N MET A 206 1.80 -1.73 15.37
CA MET A 206 0.64 -1.99 14.53
C MET A 206 0.72 -3.41 13.94
N GLU A 207 -0.37 -4.16 13.93
CA GLU A 207 -0.45 -5.40 13.15
C GLU A 207 -0.82 -5.08 11.70
N ILE A 208 0.05 -5.48 10.77
CA ILE A 208 -0.09 -5.20 9.33
C ILE A 208 0.18 -6.46 8.50
N GLY A 209 -0.31 -6.46 7.28
CA GLY A 209 -0.05 -7.52 6.30
C GLY A 209 -0.30 -7.06 4.87
N PRO A 210 0.12 -7.86 3.88
CA PRO A 210 -0.13 -7.57 2.47
C PRO A 210 -1.63 -7.58 2.13
N THR A 211 -2.03 -6.58 1.36
CA THR A 211 -3.43 -6.39 0.94
C THR A 211 -3.53 -5.90 -0.49
#